data_a6e279674851f84ba197f7244579b6cc
#
_entry.id   a6e279674851f84ba197f7244579b6cc
#
_cell.length_a   1.000
_cell.length_b   1.000
_cell.length_c   1.000
_cell.angle_alpha   90.00
_cell.angle_beta   90.00
_cell.angle_gamma   90.00
#
_symmetry.space_group_name_H-M   'P 1'
#
loop_
_entity.id
_entity.type
_entity.pdbx_description
1 polymer ?
#
loop_
_entity_poly.entity_id
_entity_poly.type
_entity_poly.pdbx_seq_one_letter_code
_entity_poly.pdbx_strand_id
1 'polypeptide(L)'
;MDREKTKRTQSLKIIISEAIMVIAVIITVIVLALAVSGYWLNSDFKVERQGLLQISSIPTGAAVEIDGESPWLQRTNTSKVLSSGTHTIKLSKDGYDTWSKTIDIREGLLYRIHYPRLFLKNRETESTVSLPDATFSTVSPDRNTLLATNNTTEWSVIKLSDEKIVPKPMDISKVFSGVTMPDDGSKGTFDDKIIQADWAKDNAHILIKTQNHEWILLNVDNSKDSINLTKEFGIVFDEVEILNNSASSLLVSQGQSLRKIDVSNRQISAILAEKVISLDHYENEIVFVAEKDSDLQDDKNKYTLGIIKGDNKITELADLEESAKVVISRFYDDKYVTLLNKNQVKLYKEVELEEVKTFELPFTPQNIKVGHAGEFIIMDDGAKIATLDMEALDIIDWQAESASVQWLDDDMFYVISNGDLIVYDFDGLNRRVIANGVSSGFPATITEDKWLYYFSNGVLTREWLIAR
;
A
#
# COMPACT_ATOMS: atom_id res chain seq x y z
N MET A 1 -32.62 30.16 -74.66
CA MET A 1 -32.26 28.76 -74.37
C MET A 1 -30.97 28.64 -73.59
N ASP A 2 -29.97 29.51 -73.65
CA ASP A 2 -28.71 29.43 -72.92
C ASP A 2 -28.79 29.86 -71.43
N ARG A 3 -29.64 30.83 -71.06
CA ARG A 3 -29.76 31.31 -69.67
C ARG A 3 -30.36 30.27 -68.69
N GLU A 4 -31.23 29.39 -69.21
CA GLU A 4 -31.80 28.32 -68.37
C GLU A 4 -30.84 27.17 -68.16
N LYS A 5 -30.03 26.83 -69.14
CA LYS A 5 -28.97 25.80 -68.98
C LYS A 5 -27.90 26.23 -67.97
N THR A 6 -27.52 27.52 -67.96
CA THR A 6 -26.52 28.06 -67.04
C THR A 6 -27.04 28.09 -65.62
N LYS A 7 -28.31 28.45 -65.40
CA LYS A 7 -28.94 28.39 -64.04
C LYS A 7 -29.04 26.95 -63.51
N ARG A 8 -29.39 25.99 -64.38
CA ARG A 8 -29.49 24.57 -63.97
C ARG A 8 -28.14 23.97 -63.62
N THR A 9 -27.06 24.35 -64.32
CA THR A 9 -25.68 23.91 -64.00
C THR A 9 -25.14 24.58 -62.79
N GLN A 10 -25.47 25.80 -62.41
CA GLN A 10 -25.11 26.48 -61.23
C GLN A 10 -25.83 25.85 -59.95
N SER A 11 -27.15 25.60 -60.10
CA SER A 11 -27.90 24.92 -59.04
C SER A 11 -27.38 23.51 -58.79
N LEU A 12 -27.02 22.77 -59.84
CA LEU A 12 -26.45 21.44 -59.71
C LEU A 12 -25.09 21.45 -58.97
N LYS A 13 -24.21 22.43 -59.24
CA LYS A 13 -22.93 22.62 -58.57
C LYS A 13 -23.11 22.94 -57.09
N ILE A 14 -24.09 23.75 -56.73
CA ILE A 14 -24.41 24.08 -55.34
C ILE A 14 -24.89 22.84 -54.61
N ILE A 15 -25.83 22.08 -55.17
CA ILE A 15 -26.35 20.84 -54.57
C ILE A 15 -25.24 19.80 -54.36
N ILE A 16 -24.34 19.65 -55.38
CA ILE A 16 -23.19 18.73 -55.23
C ILE A 16 -22.23 19.20 -54.16
N SER A 17 -21.95 20.52 -54.08
CA SER A 17 -21.10 21.09 -53.05
C SER A 17 -21.68 20.90 -51.65
N GLU A 18 -22.98 21.11 -51.46
CA GLU A 18 -23.66 20.88 -50.18
C GLU A 18 -23.66 19.38 -49.81
N ALA A 19 -23.91 18.50 -50.79
CA ALA A 19 -23.86 17.05 -50.54
C ALA A 19 -22.46 16.58 -50.12
N ILE A 20 -21.40 17.09 -50.78
CA ILE A 20 -20.01 16.77 -50.39
C ILE A 20 -19.70 17.28 -48.97
N MET A 21 -20.17 18.48 -48.62
CA MET A 21 -19.96 19.04 -47.27
C MET A 21 -20.67 18.21 -46.20
N VAL A 22 -21.92 17.78 -46.47
CA VAL A 22 -22.67 16.91 -45.54
C VAL A 22 -21.97 15.57 -45.38
N ILE A 23 -21.50 14.95 -46.46
CA ILE A 23 -20.76 13.69 -46.42
C ILE A 23 -19.44 13.85 -45.63
N ALA A 24 -18.72 14.94 -45.86
CA ALA A 24 -17.48 15.24 -45.14
C ALA A 24 -17.73 15.37 -43.60
N VAL A 25 -18.81 16.06 -43.21
CA VAL A 25 -19.21 16.18 -41.81
C VAL A 25 -19.56 14.80 -41.22
N ILE A 26 -20.34 14.00 -41.94
CA ILE A 26 -20.70 12.64 -41.48
C ILE A 26 -19.43 11.76 -41.29
N ILE A 27 -18.53 11.79 -42.25
CA ILE A 27 -17.25 11.04 -42.15
C ILE A 27 -16.44 11.52 -40.95
N THR A 28 -16.35 12.85 -40.74
CA THR A 28 -15.64 13.42 -39.61
C THR A 28 -16.25 12.96 -38.28
N VAL A 29 -17.57 12.98 -38.14
CA VAL A 29 -18.27 12.50 -36.93
C VAL A 29 -18.03 11.02 -36.73
N ILE A 30 -18.07 10.19 -37.77
CA ILE A 30 -17.79 8.75 -37.68
C ILE A 30 -16.34 8.52 -37.23
N VAL A 31 -15.37 9.23 -37.85
CA VAL A 31 -13.96 9.11 -37.47
C VAL A 31 -13.72 9.52 -35.99
N LEU A 32 -14.35 10.63 -35.57
CA LEU A 32 -14.27 11.08 -34.18
C LEU A 32 -14.93 10.07 -33.24
N ALA A 33 -16.09 9.53 -33.58
CA ALA A 33 -16.75 8.51 -32.77
C ALA A 33 -15.91 7.24 -32.66
N LEU A 34 -15.29 6.78 -33.72
CA LEU A 34 -14.38 5.65 -33.72
C LEU A 34 -13.13 5.95 -32.88
N ALA A 35 -12.54 7.15 -33.00
CA ALA A 35 -11.38 7.55 -32.21
C ALA A 35 -11.69 7.60 -30.71
N VAL A 36 -12.85 8.16 -30.34
CA VAL A 36 -13.31 8.18 -28.93
C VAL A 36 -13.59 6.76 -28.40
N SER A 37 -14.02 5.86 -29.27
CA SER A 37 -14.25 4.44 -28.93
C SER A 37 -12.97 3.59 -28.96
N GLY A 38 -11.78 4.21 -29.09
CA GLY A 38 -10.49 3.52 -29.06
C GLY A 38 -10.11 2.80 -30.37
N TYR A 39 -10.84 3.05 -31.48
CA TYR A 39 -10.47 2.51 -32.77
C TYR A 39 -9.50 3.42 -33.51
N TRP A 40 -8.40 2.86 -34.00
CA TRP A 40 -7.41 3.54 -34.81
C TRP A 40 -7.11 2.78 -36.10
N LEU A 41 -6.68 3.51 -37.13
CA LEU A 41 -6.13 2.89 -38.33
C LEU A 41 -4.64 2.64 -38.11
N ASN A 42 -4.21 1.37 -38.23
CA ASN A 42 -2.79 1.05 -38.28
C ASN A 42 -2.16 1.43 -39.64
N SER A 43 -0.84 1.27 -39.76
CA SER A 43 -0.10 1.53 -41.00
C SER A 43 -0.59 0.70 -42.20
N ASP A 44 -1.28 -0.39 -41.99
CA ASP A 44 -1.85 -1.29 -42.98
C ASP A 44 -3.33 -0.97 -43.32
N PHE A 45 -3.84 0.19 -42.87
CA PHE A 45 -5.25 0.62 -43.03
C PHE A 45 -6.27 -0.33 -42.41
N LYS A 46 -5.89 -1.11 -41.40
CA LYS A 46 -6.82 -1.92 -40.59
C LYS A 46 -7.27 -1.14 -39.38
N VAL A 47 -8.57 -1.22 -39.10
CA VAL A 47 -9.15 -0.64 -37.88
C VAL A 47 -8.89 -1.63 -36.76
N GLU A 48 -8.04 -1.22 -35.81
CA GLU A 48 -7.69 -2.01 -34.63
C GLU A 48 -8.08 -1.23 -33.35
N ARG A 49 -8.54 -1.94 -32.36
CA ARG A 49 -8.71 -1.37 -31.02
C ARG A 49 -7.37 -1.32 -30.33
N GLN A 50 -7.13 -0.24 -29.63
CA GLN A 50 -5.88 0.02 -28.94
C GLN A 50 -6.15 0.34 -27.49
N GLY A 51 -5.17 0.10 -26.62
CA GLY A 51 -5.16 0.56 -25.23
C GLY A 51 -4.22 1.74 -25.08
N LEU A 52 -4.40 2.51 -24.01
CA LEU A 52 -3.54 3.63 -23.66
C LEU A 52 -2.61 3.22 -22.51
N LEU A 53 -1.31 3.27 -22.74
CA LEU A 53 -0.29 3.10 -21.71
C LEU A 53 0.17 4.48 -21.23
N GLN A 54 0.08 4.74 -19.93
CA GLN A 54 0.71 5.86 -19.25
C GLN A 54 1.85 5.34 -18.40
N ILE A 55 3.05 5.90 -18.58
CA ILE A 55 4.24 5.41 -17.88
C ILE A 55 5.03 6.55 -17.26
N SER A 56 5.37 6.38 -16.00
CA SER A 56 6.25 7.26 -15.23
C SER A 56 7.35 6.45 -14.55
N SER A 57 8.34 7.12 -13.98
CA SER A 57 9.41 6.45 -13.21
C SER A 57 10.04 7.40 -12.19
N ILE A 58 10.70 6.83 -11.21
CA ILE A 58 11.57 7.51 -10.27
C ILE A 58 13.01 7.01 -10.50
N PRO A 59 13.96 7.89 -10.88
CA PRO A 59 13.79 9.27 -11.29
C PRO A 59 13.10 9.39 -12.66
N THR A 60 12.50 10.57 -12.90
CA THR A 60 11.86 10.88 -14.19
C THR A 60 12.87 10.98 -15.33
N GLY A 61 12.39 10.93 -16.57
CA GLY A 61 13.22 11.12 -17.77
C GLY A 61 14.03 9.87 -18.17
N ALA A 62 13.65 8.68 -17.71
CA ALA A 62 14.19 7.42 -18.23
C ALA A 62 13.74 7.21 -19.68
N ALA A 63 14.62 6.67 -20.52
CA ALA A 63 14.28 6.27 -21.87
C ALA A 63 13.31 5.09 -21.85
N VAL A 64 12.26 5.15 -22.67
CA VAL A 64 11.23 4.12 -22.78
C VAL A 64 11.49 3.32 -24.06
N GLU A 65 11.65 2.01 -23.91
CA GLU A 65 11.70 1.03 -25.00
C GLU A 65 10.49 0.12 -24.90
N ILE A 66 9.79 -0.11 -26.01
CA ILE A 66 8.64 -0.99 -26.09
C ILE A 66 8.90 -1.99 -27.22
N ASP A 67 8.84 -3.29 -26.91
CA ASP A 67 9.09 -4.40 -27.84
C ASP A 67 10.43 -4.32 -28.60
N GLY A 68 11.45 -3.78 -27.92
CA GLY A 68 12.77 -3.56 -28.49
C GLY A 68 12.90 -2.29 -29.34
N GLU A 69 11.81 -1.55 -29.55
CA GLU A 69 11.86 -0.28 -30.23
C GLU A 69 11.98 0.88 -29.22
N SER A 70 13.01 1.71 -29.38
CA SER A 70 13.28 2.87 -28.57
C SER A 70 13.24 4.13 -29.41
N PRO A 71 12.07 4.78 -29.57
CA PRO A 71 12.00 6.08 -30.20
C PRO A 71 12.88 7.06 -29.40
N TRP A 72 13.91 7.59 -30.01
CA TRP A 72 14.99 8.36 -29.36
C TRP A 72 14.55 9.56 -28.53
N LEU A 73 13.28 9.99 -28.60
CA LEU A 73 12.70 11.10 -27.85
C LEU A 73 11.72 10.66 -26.74
N GLN A 74 11.45 9.37 -26.58
CA GLN A 74 10.44 8.93 -25.62
C GLN A 74 11.04 8.68 -24.26
N ARG A 75 10.64 9.51 -23.29
CA ARG A 75 11.10 9.43 -21.90
C ARG A 75 9.91 9.33 -20.95
N THR A 76 10.12 8.77 -19.75
CA THR A 76 9.07 8.63 -18.71
C THR A 76 8.41 9.96 -18.37
N ASN A 77 7.20 9.86 -17.86
CA ASN A 77 6.08 10.79 -17.80
C ASN A 77 5.48 11.01 -19.20
N THR A 78 5.20 9.90 -19.87
CA THR A 78 4.63 9.87 -21.21
C THR A 78 3.42 8.93 -21.29
N SER A 79 2.63 9.14 -22.34
CA SER A 79 1.52 8.24 -22.67
C SER A 79 1.71 7.73 -24.09
N LYS A 80 1.37 6.47 -24.34
CA LYS A 80 1.45 5.83 -25.66
C LYS A 80 0.24 4.95 -25.91
N VAL A 81 -0.30 5.08 -27.08
CA VAL A 81 -1.33 4.17 -27.60
C VAL A 81 -0.63 2.94 -28.16
N LEU A 82 -1.04 1.75 -27.71
CA LEU A 82 -0.50 0.46 -28.14
C LEU A 82 -1.62 -0.43 -28.67
N SER A 83 -1.28 -1.31 -29.61
CA SER A 83 -2.19 -2.37 -30.05
C SER A 83 -2.56 -3.28 -28.88
N SER A 84 -3.70 -3.95 -28.95
CA SER A 84 -4.01 -5.01 -27.99
C SER A 84 -3.03 -6.17 -28.15
N GLY A 85 -2.67 -6.78 -27.01
CA GLY A 85 -1.71 -7.89 -26.94
C GLY A 85 -0.60 -7.65 -25.95
N THR A 86 0.35 -8.58 -25.94
CA THR A 86 1.46 -8.58 -24.99
C THR A 86 2.59 -7.66 -25.45
N HIS A 87 3.00 -6.73 -24.59
CA HIS A 87 4.09 -5.79 -24.86
C HIS A 87 5.13 -5.86 -23.74
N THR A 88 6.40 -5.79 -24.12
CA THR A 88 7.52 -5.70 -23.19
C THR A 88 8.00 -4.25 -23.09
N ILE A 89 7.92 -3.69 -21.89
CA ILE A 89 8.34 -2.32 -21.59
C ILE A 89 9.65 -2.39 -20.84
N LYS A 90 10.62 -1.57 -21.26
CA LYS A 90 11.91 -1.44 -20.60
C LYS A 90 12.25 0.02 -20.40
N LEU A 91 12.68 0.35 -19.20
CA LEU A 91 13.13 1.69 -18.81
C LEU A 91 14.62 1.67 -18.53
N SER A 92 15.32 2.68 -19.05
CA SER A 92 16.76 2.84 -18.84
C SER A 92 17.13 4.31 -18.66
N LYS A 93 18.13 4.54 -17.81
CA LYS A 93 18.70 5.87 -17.58
C LYS A 93 20.20 5.71 -17.30
N ASP A 94 21.01 6.61 -17.84
CA ASP A 94 22.47 6.57 -17.66
C ASP A 94 22.83 6.61 -16.18
N GLY A 95 23.69 5.67 -15.75
CA GLY A 95 24.11 5.51 -14.36
C GLY A 95 23.14 4.72 -13.48
N TYR A 96 21.97 4.33 -13.99
CA TYR A 96 20.94 3.58 -13.24
C TYR A 96 20.80 2.14 -13.73
N ASP A 97 20.24 1.30 -12.88
CA ASP A 97 19.77 -0.03 -13.27
C ASP A 97 18.60 0.09 -14.24
N THR A 98 18.39 -0.95 -15.03
CA THR A 98 17.23 -1.03 -15.92
C THR A 98 16.04 -1.63 -15.20
N TRP A 99 14.85 -1.20 -15.57
CA TRP A 99 13.58 -1.79 -15.16
C TRP A 99 12.87 -2.37 -16.37
N SER A 100 12.18 -3.50 -16.22
CA SER A 100 11.39 -4.06 -17.32
C SER A 100 10.17 -4.85 -16.82
N LYS A 101 9.08 -4.80 -17.60
CA LYS A 101 7.87 -5.57 -17.35
C LYS A 101 7.17 -5.91 -18.66
N THR A 102 6.61 -7.11 -18.70
CA THR A 102 5.71 -7.52 -19.78
C THR A 102 4.28 -7.39 -19.30
N ILE A 103 3.44 -6.70 -20.10
CA ILE A 103 2.04 -6.43 -19.81
C ILE A 103 1.15 -6.88 -20.98
N ASP A 104 -0.09 -7.22 -20.67
CA ASP A 104 -1.11 -7.51 -21.68
C ASP A 104 -2.06 -6.32 -21.82
N ILE A 105 -1.94 -5.59 -22.93
CA ILE A 105 -2.77 -4.43 -23.26
C ILE A 105 -4.12 -4.92 -23.80
N ARG A 106 -5.19 -4.55 -23.11
CA ARG A 106 -6.56 -4.81 -23.55
C ARG A 106 -7.15 -3.58 -24.23
N GLU A 107 -8.04 -3.85 -25.15
CA GLU A 107 -8.70 -2.82 -25.96
C GLU A 107 -9.49 -1.82 -25.10
N GLY A 108 -9.31 -0.53 -25.37
CA GLY A 108 -10.06 0.56 -24.75
C GLY A 108 -9.71 0.83 -23.28
N LEU A 109 -8.73 0.12 -22.69
CA LEU A 109 -8.33 0.32 -21.31
C LEU A 109 -7.12 1.24 -21.19
N LEU A 110 -7.07 1.97 -20.08
CA LEU A 110 -5.91 2.74 -19.64
C LEU A 110 -5.08 1.88 -18.68
N TYR A 111 -3.81 1.69 -19.03
CA TYR A 111 -2.82 1.08 -18.15
C TYR A 111 -1.91 2.15 -17.58
N ARG A 112 -1.81 2.21 -16.26
CA ARG A 112 -0.91 3.12 -15.56
C ARG A 112 0.23 2.32 -14.95
N ILE A 113 1.45 2.67 -15.34
CA ILE A 113 2.69 2.16 -14.74
C ILE A 113 3.39 3.35 -14.12
N HIS A 114 3.19 3.58 -12.82
CA HIS A 114 3.71 4.75 -12.10
C HIS A 114 4.76 4.40 -11.03
N TYR A 115 4.89 3.13 -10.71
CA TYR A 115 5.76 2.57 -9.68
C TYR A 115 7.21 2.26 -10.09
N PRO A 116 7.65 2.24 -11.37
CA PRO A 116 9.02 1.92 -11.73
C PRO A 116 10.04 2.80 -11.03
N ARG A 117 10.90 2.17 -10.23
CA ARG A 117 12.04 2.83 -9.58
C ARG A 117 13.35 2.30 -10.16
N LEU A 118 14.19 3.20 -10.64
CA LEU A 118 15.54 2.89 -11.12
C LEU A 118 16.55 3.31 -10.05
N PHE A 119 17.41 2.39 -9.64
CA PHE A 119 18.43 2.64 -8.63
C PHE A 119 19.77 3.02 -9.29
N LEU A 120 20.49 3.95 -8.69
CA LEU A 120 21.86 4.25 -9.10
C LEU A 120 22.72 2.98 -8.96
N LYS A 121 23.56 2.70 -9.97
CA LYS A 121 24.53 1.58 -9.93
C LYS A 121 25.64 1.81 -8.93
N ASN A 122 26.12 3.06 -8.85
CA ASN A 122 27.17 3.46 -7.91
C ASN A 122 26.55 4.46 -6.92
N ARG A 123 26.23 3.97 -5.72
CA ARG A 123 25.63 4.77 -4.67
C ARG A 123 26.70 5.22 -3.68
N GLU A 124 26.61 6.47 -3.27
CA GLU A 124 27.41 7.00 -2.16
C GLU A 124 26.77 6.59 -0.85
N THR A 125 27.54 5.96 0.01
CA THR A 125 27.13 5.49 1.33
C THR A 125 27.66 6.42 2.41
N GLU A 126 26.81 6.79 3.36
CA GLU A 126 27.15 7.62 4.50
C GLU A 126 26.71 6.95 5.81
N SER A 127 27.61 6.78 6.75
CA SER A 127 27.30 6.39 8.12
C SER A 127 26.78 7.59 8.89
N THR A 128 25.51 7.56 9.34
CA THR A 128 24.88 8.76 9.93
C THR A 128 24.92 8.76 11.46
N VAL A 129 24.43 7.68 12.09
CA VAL A 129 24.28 7.60 13.55
C VAL A 129 24.69 6.22 14.03
N SER A 130 25.54 6.17 15.07
CA SER A 130 25.88 4.92 15.76
C SER A 130 24.88 4.67 16.88
N LEU A 131 24.23 3.52 16.82
CA LEU A 131 23.25 3.01 17.79
C LEU A 131 23.55 1.53 18.10
N PRO A 132 24.71 1.21 18.66
CA PRO A 132 25.21 -0.17 18.81
C PRO A 132 24.31 -1.01 19.72
N ASP A 133 23.60 -0.36 20.66
CA ASP A 133 22.73 -1.02 21.66
C ASP A 133 21.25 -1.04 21.23
N ALA A 134 20.94 -0.66 19.98
CA ALA A 134 19.57 -0.71 19.49
C ALA A 134 19.06 -2.15 19.46
N THR A 135 17.89 -2.38 20.05
CA THR A 135 17.23 -3.69 20.14
C THR A 135 16.02 -3.79 19.23
N PHE A 136 15.42 -2.65 18.89
CA PHE A 136 14.26 -2.54 17.99
C PHE A 136 14.26 -1.17 17.33
N SER A 137 13.69 -1.08 16.14
CA SER A 137 13.39 0.20 15.52
C SER A 137 12.16 0.11 14.61
N THR A 138 11.51 1.24 14.40
CA THR A 138 10.34 1.37 13.54
C THR A 138 10.34 2.72 12.86
N VAL A 139 9.70 2.83 11.69
CA VAL A 139 9.67 4.02 10.84
C VAL A 139 8.24 4.51 10.69
N SER A 140 8.04 5.83 10.75
CA SER A 140 6.74 6.47 10.54
C SER A 140 6.17 6.23 9.13
N PRO A 141 4.85 6.30 8.93
CA PRO A 141 4.21 6.12 7.63
C PRO A 141 4.71 7.08 6.54
N ASP A 142 5.05 8.32 6.90
CA ASP A 142 5.67 9.30 5.98
C ASP A 142 7.15 9.02 5.71
N ARG A 143 7.74 8.00 6.35
CA ARG A 143 9.14 7.58 6.22
C ARG A 143 10.17 8.63 6.63
N ASN A 144 9.75 9.64 7.41
CA ASN A 144 10.61 10.75 7.85
C ASN A 144 11.08 10.64 9.31
N THR A 145 10.46 9.76 10.11
CA THR A 145 10.82 9.61 11.51
C THR A 145 11.14 8.14 11.82
N LEU A 146 12.28 7.89 12.43
CA LEU A 146 12.66 6.59 12.95
C LEU A 146 12.71 6.65 14.47
N LEU A 147 12.05 5.70 15.14
CA LEU A 147 12.23 5.42 16.54
C LEU A 147 13.19 4.23 16.68
N ALA A 148 14.26 4.40 17.45
CA ALA A 148 15.17 3.32 17.84
C ALA A 148 15.14 3.16 19.36
N THR A 149 14.98 1.92 19.80
CA THR A 149 14.90 1.57 21.21
C THR A 149 16.13 0.76 21.64
N ASN A 150 16.39 0.76 22.91
CA ASN A 150 17.42 -0.04 23.55
C ASN A 150 16.93 -0.53 24.92
N ASN A 151 17.77 -1.22 25.65
CA ASN A 151 17.44 -1.75 27.00
C ASN A 151 17.55 -0.68 28.10
N THR A 152 17.53 0.63 27.75
CA THR A 152 17.53 1.73 28.71
C THR A 152 16.25 2.55 28.63
N THR A 153 16.04 3.44 29.59
CA THR A 153 14.89 4.35 29.60
C THR A 153 15.02 5.54 28.66
N GLU A 154 16.11 5.65 27.91
CA GLU A 154 16.34 6.72 26.95
C GLU A 154 16.42 6.13 25.53
N TRP A 155 15.35 6.31 24.76
CA TRP A 155 15.26 5.90 23.36
C TRP A 155 15.65 7.05 22.42
N SER A 156 15.78 6.77 21.15
CA SER A 156 16.22 7.75 20.16
C SER A 156 15.14 7.97 19.09
N VAL A 157 14.71 9.22 18.93
CA VAL A 157 13.88 9.69 17.82
C VAL A 157 14.78 10.38 16.80
N ILE A 158 14.71 9.98 15.55
CA ILE A 158 15.60 10.41 14.48
C ILE A 158 14.76 10.92 13.32
N LYS A 159 15.00 12.16 12.88
CA LYS A 159 14.40 12.72 11.67
C LYS A 159 15.28 12.37 10.48
N LEU A 160 14.73 11.59 9.53
CA LEU A 160 15.46 11.06 8.38
C LEU A 160 15.59 12.06 7.22
N SER A 161 14.68 13.04 7.15
CA SER A 161 14.71 14.11 6.14
C SER A 161 15.75 15.19 6.42
N ASP A 162 16.34 15.21 7.62
CA ASP A 162 17.33 16.21 7.98
C ASP A 162 18.64 16.01 7.20
N GLU A 163 19.27 17.10 6.77
CA GLU A 163 20.57 17.05 6.13
C GLU A 163 21.62 16.43 7.06
N LYS A 164 21.63 16.87 8.32
CA LYS A 164 22.44 16.30 9.38
C LYS A 164 21.57 15.50 10.35
N ILE A 165 21.76 14.19 10.34
CA ILE A 165 21.01 13.27 11.19
C ILE A 165 21.54 13.35 12.64
N VAL A 166 20.66 13.74 13.57
CA VAL A 166 20.97 13.82 15.01
C VAL A 166 19.88 13.12 15.81
N PRO A 167 20.22 12.09 16.61
CA PRO A 167 19.24 11.45 17.49
C PRO A 167 18.76 12.42 18.56
N LYS A 168 17.45 12.52 18.76
CA LYS A 168 16.85 13.22 19.87
C LYS A 168 16.51 12.21 20.94
N PRO A 169 17.06 12.32 22.17
CA PRO A 169 16.72 11.40 23.25
C PRO A 169 15.28 11.59 23.69
N MET A 170 14.61 10.47 23.98
CA MET A 170 13.25 10.41 24.51
C MET A 170 13.25 9.57 25.79
N ASP A 171 12.86 10.17 26.90
CA ASP A 171 12.73 9.50 28.20
C ASP A 171 11.39 8.75 28.28
N ILE A 172 11.46 7.42 28.49
CA ILE A 172 10.30 6.54 28.64
C ILE A 172 10.09 6.05 30.09
N SER A 173 10.85 6.58 31.04
CA SER A 173 10.89 6.09 32.42
C SER A 173 9.53 6.07 33.15
N LYS A 174 8.58 6.90 32.71
CA LYS A 174 7.23 7.02 33.29
C LYS A 174 6.13 6.39 32.44
N VAL A 175 6.48 5.85 31.28
CA VAL A 175 5.51 5.37 30.31
C VAL A 175 5.24 3.87 30.47
N PHE A 176 6.29 3.09 30.62
CA PHE A 176 6.23 1.63 30.71
C PHE A 176 6.30 1.12 32.15
N SER A 177 5.72 -0.05 32.41
CA SER A 177 5.82 -0.69 33.74
C SER A 177 7.13 -1.47 33.91
N GLY A 178 7.70 -1.98 32.81
CA GLY A 178 8.97 -2.74 32.83
C GLY A 178 10.22 -1.88 32.97
N VAL A 179 10.15 -0.81 33.77
CA VAL A 179 11.26 0.14 33.98
C VAL A 179 11.80 0.03 35.42
N THR A 180 13.11 -0.13 35.54
CA THR A 180 13.81 -0.08 36.82
C THR A 180 14.73 1.14 36.85
N MET A 181 14.51 2.03 37.81
CA MET A 181 15.32 3.25 38.01
C MET A 181 16.36 3.03 39.09
N PRO A 182 17.66 3.29 38.84
CA PRO A 182 18.71 3.23 39.86
C PRO A 182 18.63 4.40 40.83
N ASP A 183 19.04 4.17 42.07
CA ASP A 183 19.05 5.17 43.14
C ASP A 183 20.12 6.27 42.96
N ASP A 184 21.12 6.02 42.09
CA ASP A 184 22.25 6.92 41.84
C ASP A 184 21.94 7.99 40.76
N GLY A 185 20.72 8.02 40.21
CA GLY A 185 20.30 8.95 39.18
C GLY A 185 20.84 8.66 37.79
N SER A 186 21.45 7.49 37.58
CA SER A 186 21.83 7.02 36.24
C SER A 186 20.60 6.66 35.40
N LYS A 187 20.80 6.36 34.12
CA LYS A 187 19.72 5.90 33.25
C LYS A 187 19.14 4.60 33.78
N GLY A 188 17.81 4.52 33.83
CA GLY A 188 17.12 3.30 34.18
C GLY A 188 17.25 2.22 33.11
N THR A 189 16.91 0.99 33.47
CA THR A 189 16.80 -0.12 32.52
C THR A 189 15.35 -0.30 32.06
N PHE A 190 15.19 -0.77 30.86
CA PHE A 190 13.93 -1.23 30.31
C PHE A 190 14.04 -2.75 30.10
N ASP A 191 13.36 -3.50 30.95
CA ASP A 191 13.50 -4.95 31.05
C ASP A 191 12.43 -5.73 30.25
N ASP A 192 11.60 -5.04 29.49
CA ASP A 192 10.59 -5.64 28.61
C ASP A 192 11.04 -5.59 27.13
N LYS A 193 10.33 -6.30 26.26
CA LYS A 193 10.63 -6.38 24.84
C LYS A 193 9.44 -5.90 24.03
N ILE A 194 9.72 -5.02 23.06
CA ILE A 194 8.71 -4.63 22.07
C ILE A 194 8.51 -5.78 21.09
N ILE A 195 7.26 -6.18 20.89
CA ILE A 195 6.86 -7.23 19.94
C ILE A 195 6.05 -6.70 18.75
N GLN A 196 5.44 -5.51 18.90
CA GLN A 196 4.66 -4.84 17.87
C GLN A 196 4.74 -3.32 18.05
N ALA A 197 4.77 -2.58 16.94
CA ALA A 197 4.70 -1.13 16.94
C ALA A 197 4.02 -0.64 15.67
N ASP A 198 2.86 0.00 15.84
CA ASP A 198 2.02 0.51 14.77
C ASP A 198 1.89 2.02 14.87
N TRP A 199 2.29 2.72 13.82
CA TRP A 199 2.25 4.17 13.78
C TRP A 199 0.85 4.68 13.41
N ALA A 200 0.44 5.76 14.07
CA ALA A 200 -0.66 6.57 13.57
C ALA A 200 -0.24 7.37 12.31
N LYS A 201 -1.21 7.72 11.48
CA LYS A 201 -0.98 8.52 10.27
C LYS A 201 -0.51 9.97 10.55
N ASP A 202 -0.58 10.42 11.82
CA ASP A 202 -0.06 11.72 12.23
C ASP A 202 1.49 11.75 12.38
N ASN A 203 2.15 10.58 12.25
CA ASN A 203 3.58 10.42 12.39
C ASN A 203 4.15 10.84 13.77
N ALA A 204 3.28 10.99 14.76
CA ALA A 204 3.61 11.41 16.11
C ALA A 204 3.26 10.35 17.16
N HIS A 205 2.24 9.53 16.93
CA HIS A 205 1.82 8.49 17.84
C HIS A 205 2.17 7.10 17.33
N ILE A 206 2.62 6.25 18.27
CA ILE A 206 2.92 4.84 18.04
C ILE A 206 2.18 4.01 19.06
N LEU A 207 1.44 3.02 18.59
CA LEU A 207 0.85 2.00 19.44
C LEU A 207 1.88 0.86 19.59
N ILE A 208 2.29 0.60 20.81
CA ILE A 208 3.33 -0.38 21.13
C ILE A 208 2.72 -1.50 21.98
N LYS A 209 3.01 -2.75 21.60
CA LYS A 209 2.74 -3.95 22.41
C LYS A 209 4.06 -4.52 22.92
N THR A 210 4.13 -4.80 24.21
CA THR A 210 5.29 -5.45 24.81
C THR A 210 5.08 -6.95 25.00
N GLN A 211 6.17 -7.67 25.25
CA GLN A 211 6.13 -9.11 25.52
C GLN A 211 5.32 -9.44 26.79
N ASN A 212 5.27 -8.53 27.76
CA ASN A 212 4.45 -8.66 28.96
C ASN A 212 3.00 -8.23 28.76
N HIS A 213 2.54 -8.13 27.50
CA HIS A 213 1.17 -7.77 27.11
C HIS A 213 0.73 -6.36 27.54
N GLU A 214 1.67 -5.44 27.75
CA GLU A 214 1.34 -4.02 27.88
C GLU A 214 1.07 -3.39 26.53
N TRP A 215 0.03 -2.58 26.47
CA TRP A 215 -0.28 -1.72 25.34
C TRP A 215 -0.06 -0.27 25.71
N ILE A 216 0.75 0.42 24.92
CA ILE A 216 1.13 1.81 25.14
C ILE A 216 0.86 2.62 23.89
N LEU A 217 0.18 3.73 24.01
CA LEU A 217 0.13 4.77 23.00
C LEU A 217 1.23 5.79 23.32
N LEU A 218 2.33 5.69 22.59
CA LEU A 218 3.52 6.53 22.75
C LEU A 218 3.43 7.76 21.85
N ASN A 219 3.66 8.96 22.40
CA ASN A 219 3.84 10.18 21.61
C ASN A 219 5.34 10.47 21.49
N VAL A 220 5.88 10.40 20.26
CA VAL A 220 7.33 10.57 20.00
C VAL A 220 7.80 12.01 20.06
N ASP A 221 6.91 12.98 19.92
CA ASP A 221 7.25 14.40 20.06
C ASP A 221 7.31 14.83 21.52
N ASN A 222 6.47 14.23 22.37
CA ASN A 222 6.42 14.49 23.80
C ASN A 222 6.01 13.23 24.59
N SER A 223 6.99 12.51 25.15
CA SER A 223 6.73 11.28 25.93
C SER A 223 5.79 11.46 27.14
N LYS A 224 5.61 12.70 27.64
CA LYS A 224 4.70 12.97 28.76
C LYS A 224 3.21 12.85 28.36
N ASP A 225 2.91 12.98 27.08
CA ASP A 225 1.56 12.82 26.54
C ASP A 225 1.25 11.36 26.15
N SER A 226 2.18 10.44 26.43
CA SER A 226 2.01 9.02 26.21
C SER A 226 1.11 8.39 27.26
N ILE A 227 0.37 7.35 26.88
CA ILE A 227 -0.58 6.66 27.77
C ILE A 227 -0.28 5.16 27.75
N ASN A 228 -0.08 4.59 28.94
CA ASN A 228 -0.08 3.16 29.14
C ASN A 228 -1.54 2.68 29.25
N LEU A 229 -2.08 2.16 28.15
CA LEU A 229 -3.49 1.78 28.04
C LEU A 229 -3.86 0.65 29.01
N THR A 230 -2.99 -0.35 29.12
CA THR A 230 -3.19 -1.50 30.02
C THR A 230 -3.30 -1.04 31.47
N LYS A 231 -2.44 -0.11 31.89
CA LYS A 231 -2.43 0.44 33.24
C LYS A 231 -3.59 1.40 33.48
N GLU A 232 -3.88 2.27 32.51
CA GLU A 232 -4.96 3.27 32.62
C GLU A 232 -6.33 2.62 32.80
N PHE A 233 -6.62 1.58 32.00
CA PHE A 233 -7.91 0.90 32.05
C PHE A 233 -7.94 -0.32 32.98
N GLY A 234 -6.78 -0.80 33.45
CA GLY A 234 -6.68 -2.03 34.25
C GLY A 234 -7.13 -3.28 33.48
N ILE A 235 -7.01 -3.27 32.17
CA ILE A 235 -7.46 -4.31 31.23
C ILE A 235 -6.28 -4.75 30.38
N VAL A 236 -6.09 -6.06 30.26
CA VAL A 236 -5.19 -6.64 29.26
C VAL A 236 -6.00 -6.86 27.98
N PHE A 237 -5.70 -6.09 26.96
CA PHE A 237 -6.32 -6.20 25.65
C PHE A 237 -5.59 -7.26 24.82
N ASP A 238 -6.33 -8.06 24.05
CA ASP A 238 -5.76 -9.02 23.11
C ASP A 238 -5.12 -8.29 21.92
N GLU A 239 -5.90 -7.37 21.31
CA GLU A 239 -5.43 -6.49 20.24
C GLU A 239 -5.94 -5.07 20.44
N VAL A 240 -5.14 -4.10 19.98
CA VAL A 240 -5.48 -2.68 19.93
C VAL A 240 -5.10 -2.14 18.57
N GLU A 241 -5.97 -1.33 17.96
CA GLU A 241 -5.75 -0.71 16.66
C GLU A 241 -6.09 0.77 16.69
N ILE A 242 -5.41 1.57 15.89
CA ILE A 242 -5.63 3.03 15.80
C ILE A 242 -6.70 3.29 14.74
N LEU A 243 -7.88 3.76 15.15
CA LEU A 243 -9.01 3.99 14.24
C LEU A 243 -8.92 5.28 13.44
N ASN A 244 -8.20 6.28 13.90
CA ASN A 244 -8.13 7.57 13.22
C ASN A 244 -6.71 8.10 13.10
N ASN A 245 -6.54 9.09 12.24
CA ASN A 245 -5.22 9.62 11.91
C ASN A 245 -4.46 10.19 13.12
N SER A 246 -5.17 10.70 14.13
CA SER A 246 -4.58 11.37 15.30
C SER A 246 -4.46 10.49 16.54
N ALA A 247 -4.73 9.18 16.41
CA ALA A 247 -4.75 8.23 17.52
C ALA A 247 -5.65 8.62 18.71
N SER A 248 -6.65 9.48 18.50
CA SER A 248 -7.61 9.89 19.54
C SER A 248 -8.72 8.85 19.76
N SER A 249 -8.86 7.89 18.86
CA SER A 249 -9.80 6.77 18.96
C SER A 249 -9.11 5.46 18.65
N LEU A 250 -9.27 4.48 19.54
CA LEU A 250 -8.70 3.14 19.38
C LEU A 250 -9.80 2.10 19.32
N LEU A 251 -9.60 1.06 18.55
CA LEU A 251 -10.37 -0.18 18.58
C LEU A 251 -9.63 -1.17 19.47
N VAL A 252 -10.33 -1.81 20.39
CA VAL A 252 -9.74 -2.78 21.31
C VAL A 252 -10.54 -4.07 21.31
N SER A 253 -9.85 -5.20 21.39
CA SER A 253 -10.47 -6.50 21.58
C SER A 253 -10.07 -7.11 22.91
N GLN A 254 -11.01 -7.80 23.53
CA GLN A 254 -10.82 -8.61 24.74
C GLN A 254 -11.77 -9.81 24.67
N GLY A 255 -11.23 -11.03 24.62
CA GLY A 255 -12.04 -12.24 24.55
C GLY A 255 -13.01 -12.25 23.37
N GLN A 256 -12.55 -11.84 22.18
CA GLN A 256 -13.35 -11.70 20.95
C GLN A 256 -14.47 -10.63 21.02
N SER A 257 -14.50 -9.80 22.06
CA SER A 257 -15.45 -8.68 22.16
C SER A 257 -14.75 -7.39 21.74
N LEU A 258 -15.40 -6.60 20.88
CA LEU A 258 -14.90 -5.33 20.37
C LEU A 258 -15.45 -4.15 21.19
N ARG A 259 -14.58 -3.19 21.46
CA ARG A 259 -14.90 -1.89 22.08
C ARG A 259 -14.08 -0.79 21.45
N LYS A 260 -14.50 0.47 21.69
CA LYS A 260 -13.70 1.66 21.34
C LYS A 260 -13.19 2.34 22.61
N ILE A 261 -12.00 2.90 22.51
CA ILE A 261 -11.43 3.80 23.50
C ILE A 261 -11.42 5.22 22.90
N ASP A 262 -12.01 6.17 23.62
CA ASP A 262 -11.76 7.60 23.43
C ASP A 262 -10.56 7.95 24.31
N VAL A 263 -9.43 8.20 23.65
CA VAL A 263 -8.16 8.49 24.33
C VAL A 263 -8.20 9.82 25.05
N SER A 264 -8.85 10.83 24.44
CA SER A 264 -8.93 12.19 24.99
C SER A 264 -9.72 12.23 26.30
N ASN A 265 -10.82 11.49 26.36
CA ASN A 265 -11.71 11.42 27.52
C ASN A 265 -11.38 10.25 28.46
N ARG A 266 -10.41 9.39 28.08
CA ARG A 266 -10.05 8.15 28.80
C ARG A 266 -11.27 7.27 29.10
N GLN A 267 -12.11 7.10 28.09
CA GLN A 267 -13.33 6.31 28.20
C GLN A 267 -13.30 5.10 27.28
N ILE A 268 -13.81 3.97 27.79
CA ILE A 268 -14.06 2.78 27.00
C ILE A 268 -15.56 2.61 26.75
N SER A 269 -15.95 2.29 25.53
CA SER A 269 -17.34 2.09 25.15
C SER A 269 -17.95 0.82 25.76
N ALA A 270 -19.26 0.67 25.68
CA ALA A 270 -19.90 -0.63 25.78
C ALA A 270 -19.36 -1.55 24.64
N ILE A 271 -19.66 -2.86 24.78
CA ILE A 271 -19.31 -3.85 23.74
C ILE A 271 -20.07 -3.47 22.45
N LEU A 272 -19.36 -3.40 21.35
CA LEU A 272 -19.89 -3.12 20.02
C LEU A 272 -20.26 -4.39 19.27
N ALA A 273 -19.41 -5.40 19.32
CA ALA A 273 -19.63 -6.71 18.72
C ALA A 273 -18.98 -7.80 19.56
N GLU A 274 -19.54 -9.02 19.49
CA GLU A 274 -19.04 -10.20 20.21
C GLU A 274 -18.71 -11.32 19.24
N LYS A 275 -17.90 -12.29 19.68
CA LYS A 275 -17.49 -13.48 18.92
C LYS A 275 -16.80 -13.14 17.59
N VAL A 276 -16.10 -12.01 17.58
CA VAL A 276 -15.37 -11.54 16.40
C VAL A 276 -14.13 -12.39 16.21
N ILE A 277 -13.97 -12.94 15.00
CA ILE A 277 -12.85 -13.80 14.63
C ILE A 277 -11.88 -13.15 13.64
N SER A 278 -12.36 -12.13 12.90
CA SER A 278 -11.55 -11.33 12.00
C SER A 278 -12.14 -9.93 11.90
N LEU A 279 -11.30 -8.94 11.82
CA LEU A 279 -11.70 -7.55 11.65
C LEU A 279 -10.63 -6.79 10.87
N ASP A 280 -11.03 -5.68 10.31
CA ASP A 280 -10.17 -4.64 9.75
C ASP A 280 -10.95 -3.32 9.75
N HIS A 281 -10.27 -2.20 9.56
CA HIS A 281 -10.92 -0.90 9.55
C HIS A 281 -10.31 0.04 8.50
N TYR A 282 -11.15 0.91 7.98
CA TYR A 282 -10.75 2.05 7.19
C TYR A 282 -11.34 3.31 7.83
N GLU A 283 -10.48 4.18 8.39
CA GLU A 283 -10.90 5.31 9.22
C GLU A 283 -11.80 4.83 10.38
N ASN A 284 -13.03 5.36 10.50
CA ASN A 284 -13.97 4.99 11.55
C ASN A 284 -14.95 3.86 11.17
N GLU A 285 -14.79 3.27 10.01
CA GLU A 285 -15.59 2.12 9.56
C GLU A 285 -14.85 0.83 9.84
N ILE A 286 -15.49 -0.08 10.58
CA ILE A 286 -14.91 -1.36 10.98
C ILE A 286 -15.71 -2.45 10.30
N VAL A 287 -15.05 -3.29 9.53
CA VAL A 287 -15.64 -4.54 9.01
C VAL A 287 -15.18 -5.70 9.88
N PHE A 288 -16.06 -6.64 10.12
CA PHE A 288 -15.74 -7.79 10.96
C PHE A 288 -16.47 -9.04 10.52
N VAL A 289 -15.88 -10.20 10.81
CA VAL A 289 -16.54 -11.51 10.74
C VAL A 289 -16.68 -12.03 12.16
N ALA A 290 -17.90 -12.43 12.53
CA ALA A 290 -18.21 -12.96 13.85
C ALA A 290 -18.96 -14.27 13.76
N GLU A 291 -18.83 -15.13 14.77
CA GLU A 291 -19.63 -16.36 14.90
C GLU A 291 -21.07 -16.02 15.30
N LYS A 292 -22.03 -16.71 14.69
CA LYS A 292 -23.46 -16.60 15.04
C LYS A 292 -23.81 -17.51 16.20
N ASP A 293 -24.75 -17.07 17.05
CA ASP A 293 -25.45 -17.95 17.98
C ASP A 293 -26.49 -18.78 17.19
N SER A 294 -26.12 -19.95 16.78
CA SER A 294 -27.09 -20.87 16.14
C SER A 294 -27.63 -21.84 17.17
N ASP A 295 -28.86 -21.61 17.61
CA ASP A 295 -29.64 -22.58 18.39
C ASP A 295 -30.14 -23.78 17.55
N LEU A 296 -29.96 -23.71 16.23
CA LEU A 296 -30.43 -24.70 15.27
C LEU A 296 -29.24 -25.51 14.74
N GLN A 297 -29.26 -26.83 14.98
CA GLN A 297 -28.24 -27.79 14.51
C GLN A 297 -28.08 -27.84 12.96
N ASP A 298 -29.02 -27.27 12.21
CA ASP A 298 -29.08 -27.31 10.74
C ASP A 298 -28.78 -25.95 10.08
N ASP A 299 -28.38 -24.93 10.84
CA ASP A 299 -28.03 -23.63 10.22
C ASP A 299 -26.67 -23.71 9.51
N LYS A 300 -26.68 -23.57 8.17
CA LYS A 300 -25.49 -23.55 7.35
C LYS A 300 -24.66 -22.29 7.56
N ASN A 301 -25.33 -21.21 7.95
CA ASN A 301 -24.72 -19.89 8.10
C ASN A 301 -24.19 -19.70 9.52
N LYS A 302 -22.95 -20.12 9.75
CA LYS A 302 -22.31 -20.08 11.07
C LYS A 302 -21.68 -18.74 11.42
N TYR A 303 -21.49 -17.87 10.45
CA TYR A 303 -20.82 -16.60 10.61
C TYR A 303 -21.61 -15.47 9.99
N THR A 304 -21.34 -14.25 10.43
CA THR A 304 -21.87 -13.02 9.83
C THR A 304 -20.72 -12.10 9.47
N LEU A 305 -20.82 -11.47 8.29
CA LEU A 305 -20.03 -10.31 7.92
C LEU A 305 -20.82 -9.07 8.34
N GLY A 306 -20.24 -8.23 9.18
CA GLY A 306 -20.84 -7.01 9.65
C GLY A 306 -19.96 -5.78 9.43
N ILE A 307 -20.58 -4.61 9.48
CA ILE A 307 -19.89 -3.32 9.46
C ILE A 307 -20.39 -2.44 10.60
N ILE A 308 -19.48 -1.74 11.28
CA ILE A 308 -19.76 -0.72 12.27
C ILE A 308 -19.35 0.62 11.67
N LYS A 309 -20.29 1.56 11.54
CA LYS A 309 -20.03 2.92 11.03
C LYS A 309 -19.89 3.93 12.18
N GLY A 310 -19.61 5.18 11.86
CA GLY A 310 -19.21 6.23 12.80
C GLY A 310 -20.16 6.48 13.98
N ASP A 311 -21.43 6.17 13.85
CA ASP A 311 -22.45 6.24 14.92
C ASP A 311 -22.50 4.98 15.82
N ASN A 312 -21.54 4.07 15.67
CA ASN A 312 -21.48 2.76 16.30
C ASN A 312 -22.65 1.83 15.93
N LYS A 313 -23.35 2.12 14.86
CA LYS A 313 -24.42 1.27 14.36
C LYS A 313 -23.86 0.07 13.62
N ILE A 314 -24.26 -1.12 14.08
CA ILE A 314 -23.94 -2.37 13.40
C ILE A 314 -24.93 -2.56 12.25
N THR A 315 -24.40 -2.93 11.10
CA THR A 315 -25.17 -3.40 9.94
C THR A 315 -24.61 -4.76 9.53
N GLU A 316 -25.47 -5.76 9.53
CA GLU A 316 -25.12 -7.06 8.95
C GLU A 316 -25.14 -6.93 7.44
N LEU A 317 -24.05 -7.33 6.79
CA LEU A 317 -23.88 -7.26 5.34
C LEU A 317 -24.21 -8.58 4.65
N ALA A 318 -23.74 -9.68 5.22
CA ALA A 318 -23.96 -11.02 4.66
C ALA A 318 -23.80 -12.12 5.71
N ASP A 319 -24.45 -13.23 5.45
CA ASP A 319 -24.25 -14.50 6.14
C ASP A 319 -23.17 -15.33 5.45
N LEU A 320 -22.31 -16.00 6.22
CA LEU A 320 -21.23 -16.82 5.73
C LEU A 320 -21.33 -18.26 6.27
N GLU A 321 -21.13 -19.23 5.39
CA GLU A 321 -21.13 -20.66 5.78
C GLU A 321 -19.84 -21.05 6.50
N GLU A 322 -18.72 -20.45 6.13
CA GLU A 322 -17.39 -20.72 6.68
C GLU A 322 -16.73 -19.43 7.20
N SER A 323 -15.77 -19.60 8.11
CA SER A 323 -14.96 -18.48 8.61
C SER A 323 -14.14 -17.87 7.48
N ALA A 324 -13.97 -16.55 7.53
CA ALA A 324 -13.15 -15.81 6.59
C ALA A 324 -12.33 -14.75 7.31
N LYS A 325 -11.16 -14.41 6.77
CA LYS A 325 -10.46 -13.17 7.11
C LYS A 325 -11.03 -12.05 6.26
N VAL A 326 -11.16 -10.88 6.85
CA VAL A 326 -11.73 -9.71 6.18
C VAL A 326 -10.74 -8.55 6.23
N VAL A 327 -10.65 -7.82 5.12
CA VAL A 327 -10.01 -6.49 5.07
C VAL A 327 -10.88 -5.51 4.32
N ILE A 328 -10.74 -4.23 4.66
CA ILE A 328 -11.40 -3.11 3.98
C ILE A 328 -10.34 -2.20 3.37
N SER A 329 -10.48 -1.88 2.10
CA SER A 329 -9.59 -0.99 1.37
C SER A 329 -10.36 0.13 0.70
N ARG A 330 -9.67 1.22 0.41
CA ARG A 330 -10.19 2.27 -0.47
C ARG A 330 -9.24 2.42 -1.64
N PHE A 331 -9.81 2.33 -2.83
CA PHE A 331 -9.09 2.58 -4.08
C PHE A 331 -9.87 3.61 -4.89
N TYR A 332 -9.25 4.75 -5.21
CA TYR A 332 -9.90 5.97 -5.67
C TYR A 332 -11.06 6.39 -4.76
N ASP A 333 -12.27 6.49 -5.29
CA ASP A 333 -13.46 6.92 -4.55
C ASP A 333 -14.29 5.75 -3.98
N ASP A 334 -13.96 4.52 -4.36
CA ASP A 334 -14.69 3.33 -3.97
C ASP A 334 -14.02 2.62 -2.78
N LYS A 335 -14.85 2.08 -1.88
CA LYS A 335 -14.43 1.18 -0.82
C LYS A 335 -14.73 -0.27 -1.19
N TYR A 336 -13.81 -1.14 -0.80
CA TYR A 336 -13.90 -2.56 -1.10
C TYR A 336 -13.74 -3.38 0.17
N VAL A 337 -14.53 -4.43 0.29
CA VAL A 337 -14.39 -5.48 1.30
C VAL A 337 -13.83 -6.72 0.64
N THR A 338 -12.72 -7.21 1.13
CA THR A 338 -12.09 -8.43 0.64
C THR A 338 -12.20 -9.52 1.69
N LEU A 339 -12.78 -10.64 1.29
CA LEU A 339 -12.86 -11.85 2.11
C LEU A 339 -11.86 -12.88 1.61
N LEU A 340 -11.09 -13.44 2.54
CA LEU A 340 -10.20 -14.57 2.32
C LEU A 340 -10.73 -15.78 3.08
N ASN A 341 -11.20 -16.78 2.34
CA ASN A 341 -11.59 -18.07 2.88
C ASN A 341 -10.69 -19.17 2.30
N LYS A 342 -9.85 -19.79 3.11
CA LYS A 342 -8.82 -20.75 2.66
C LYS A 342 -7.96 -20.14 1.55
N ASN A 343 -8.12 -20.60 0.31
CA ASN A 343 -7.42 -20.12 -0.87
C ASN A 343 -8.32 -19.29 -1.81
N GLN A 344 -9.57 -19.03 -1.44
CA GLN A 344 -10.50 -18.24 -2.23
C GLN A 344 -10.52 -16.79 -1.72
N VAL A 345 -10.35 -15.85 -2.63
CA VAL A 345 -10.40 -14.41 -2.38
C VAL A 345 -11.60 -13.83 -3.10
N LYS A 346 -12.50 -13.20 -2.36
CA LYS A 346 -13.68 -12.52 -2.91
C LYS A 346 -13.59 -11.03 -2.65
N LEU A 347 -13.68 -10.26 -3.70
CA LEU A 347 -13.67 -8.79 -3.67
C LEU A 347 -15.08 -8.27 -3.88
N TYR A 348 -15.56 -7.44 -2.96
CA TYR A 348 -16.86 -6.81 -2.99
C TYR A 348 -16.75 -5.29 -2.97
N LYS A 349 -17.66 -4.61 -3.65
CA LYS A 349 -17.87 -3.17 -3.47
C LYS A 349 -18.68 -2.95 -2.18
N GLU A 350 -18.19 -2.08 -1.27
CA GLU A 350 -18.72 -1.99 0.12
C GLU A 350 -20.18 -1.57 0.15
N VAL A 351 -20.59 -0.57 -0.65
CA VAL A 351 -21.91 0.08 -0.51
C VAL A 351 -23.08 -0.86 -0.74
N GLU A 352 -22.97 -1.81 -1.69
CA GLU A 352 -24.04 -2.73 -2.08
C GLU A 352 -23.65 -4.19 -1.87
N LEU A 353 -22.45 -4.44 -1.34
CA LEU A 353 -21.82 -5.75 -1.27
C LEU A 353 -21.89 -6.50 -2.62
N GLU A 354 -21.71 -5.75 -3.71
CA GLU A 354 -21.68 -6.30 -5.05
C GLU A 354 -20.35 -7.04 -5.26
N GLU A 355 -20.43 -8.32 -5.65
CA GLU A 355 -19.24 -9.09 -5.97
C GLU A 355 -18.58 -8.54 -7.24
N VAL A 356 -17.38 -8.01 -7.10
CA VAL A 356 -16.57 -7.50 -8.21
C VAL A 356 -15.85 -8.63 -8.89
N LYS A 357 -15.19 -9.49 -8.11
CA LYS A 357 -14.40 -10.61 -8.63
C LYS A 357 -14.09 -11.64 -7.55
N THR A 358 -14.00 -12.90 -7.97
CA THR A 358 -13.50 -14.00 -7.15
C THR A 358 -12.22 -14.56 -7.78
N PHE A 359 -11.23 -14.83 -6.93
CA PHE A 359 -9.94 -15.43 -7.31
C PHE A 359 -9.70 -16.70 -6.51
N GLU A 360 -8.92 -17.61 -7.08
CA GLU A 360 -8.42 -18.79 -6.39
C GLU A 360 -6.89 -18.77 -6.39
N LEU A 361 -6.29 -18.89 -5.21
CA LEU A 361 -4.85 -18.90 -5.03
C LEU A 361 -4.30 -20.34 -5.08
N PRO A 362 -3.08 -20.55 -5.57
CA PRO A 362 -2.42 -21.84 -5.60
C PRO A 362 -1.92 -22.32 -4.23
N PHE A 363 -2.17 -21.54 -3.18
CA PHE A 363 -1.81 -21.82 -1.79
C PHE A 363 -2.87 -21.25 -0.83
N THR A 364 -2.80 -21.61 0.45
CA THR A 364 -3.69 -21.08 1.48
C THR A 364 -2.96 -20.02 2.30
N PRO A 365 -3.26 -18.72 2.10
CA PRO A 365 -2.64 -17.65 2.87
C PRO A 365 -3.02 -17.72 4.35
N GLN A 366 -2.06 -17.37 5.18
CA GLN A 366 -2.26 -17.20 6.63
C GLN A 366 -2.52 -15.74 7.01
N ASN A 367 -2.08 -14.81 6.18
CA ASN A 367 -2.23 -13.38 6.41
C ASN A 367 -2.87 -12.71 5.19
N ILE A 368 -3.62 -11.64 5.46
CA ILE A 368 -4.12 -10.71 4.46
C ILE A 368 -3.97 -9.29 5.02
N LYS A 369 -3.43 -8.38 4.22
CA LYS A 369 -3.20 -6.98 4.62
C LYS A 369 -3.38 -6.05 3.42
N VAL A 370 -3.88 -4.86 3.68
CA VAL A 370 -3.94 -3.77 2.70
C VAL A 370 -2.64 -2.98 2.75
N GLY A 371 -2.07 -2.67 1.60
CA GLY A 371 -0.91 -1.77 1.48
C GLY A 371 -1.27 -0.33 1.88
N HIS A 372 -0.26 0.47 2.22
CA HIS A 372 -0.47 1.83 2.75
C HIS A 372 -1.29 2.75 1.83
N ALA A 373 -1.10 2.63 0.52
CA ALA A 373 -1.83 3.42 -0.47
C ALA A 373 -3.23 2.84 -0.81
N GLY A 374 -3.56 1.63 -0.34
CA GLY A 374 -4.81 0.95 -0.66
C GLY A 374 -4.86 0.33 -2.07
N GLU A 375 -3.80 0.46 -2.85
CA GLU A 375 -3.71 -0.03 -4.23
C GLU A 375 -3.45 -1.54 -4.29
N PHE A 376 -2.75 -2.08 -3.29
CA PHE A 376 -2.40 -3.49 -3.23
C PHE A 376 -2.95 -4.16 -1.98
N ILE A 377 -3.47 -5.38 -2.15
CA ILE A 377 -3.83 -6.27 -1.04
C ILE A 377 -2.90 -7.47 -1.10
N ILE A 378 -2.21 -7.74 0.01
CA ILE A 378 -1.19 -8.77 0.10
C ILE A 378 -1.72 -9.91 0.93
N MET A 379 -1.51 -11.12 0.43
CA MET A 379 -1.84 -12.37 1.10
C MET A 379 -0.58 -13.26 1.12
N ASP A 380 -0.23 -13.80 2.27
CA ASP A 380 0.96 -14.63 2.42
C ASP A 380 0.73 -15.83 3.36
N ASP A 381 1.55 -16.87 3.19
CA ASP A 381 1.66 -18.02 4.11
C ASP A 381 3.03 -18.04 4.83
N GLY A 382 3.80 -16.94 4.72
CA GLY A 382 5.17 -16.81 5.21
C GLY A 382 6.24 -17.26 4.21
N ALA A 383 5.88 -17.94 3.11
CA ALA A 383 6.80 -18.37 2.06
C ALA A 383 6.36 -17.90 0.67
N LYS A 384 5.07 -18.01 0.38
CA LYS A 384 4.43 -17.58 -0.86
C LYS A 384 3.67 -16.31 -0.62
N ILE A 385 3.61 -15.47 -1.62
CA ILE A 385 2.96 -14.17 -1.59
C ILE A 385 2.02 -14.09 -2.79
N ALA A 386 0.83 -13.55 -2.58
CA ALA A 386 -0.06 -13.13 -3.63
C ALA A 386 -0.39 -11.65 -3.44
N THR A 387 -0.26 -10.88 -4.49
CA THR A 387 -0.60 -9.46 -4.51
C THR A 387 -1.80 -9.26 -5.41
N LEU A 388 -2.90 -8.74 -4.86
CA LEU A 388 -4.05 -8.27 -5.63
C LEU A 388 -3.80 -6.80 -5.99
N ASP A 389 -3.68 -6.52 -7.26
CA ASP A 389 -3.63 -5.19 -7.85
C ASP A 389 -5.06 -4.67 -8.02
N MET A 390 -5.43 -3.62 -7.31
CA MET A 390 -6.79 -3.06 -7.32
C MET A 390 -7.08 -2.26 -8.60
N GLU A 391 -6.06 -1.76 -9.30
CA GLU A 391 -6.25 -1.08 -10.59
C GLU A 391 -6.50 -2.09 -11.71
N ALA A 392 -5.67 -3.13 -11.78
CA ALA A 392 -5.79 -4.17 -12.79
C ALA A 392 -6.89 -5.20 -12.48
N LEU A 393 -7.34 -5.27 -11.22
CA LEU A 393 -8.21 -6.32 -10.69
C LEU A 393 -7.64 -7.71 -11.04
N ASP A 394 -6.35 -7.89 -10.76
CA ASP A 394 -5.63 -9.13 -11.03
C ASP A 394 -4.80 -9.56 -9.82
N ILE A 395 -4.61 -10.87 -9.68
CA ILE A 395 -3.79 -11.45 -8.61
C ILE A 395 -2.54 -12.06 -9.22
N ILE A 396 -1.40 -11.70 -8.64
CA ILE A 396 -0.09 -12.17 -9.03
C ILE A 396 0.50 -12.92 -7.83
N ASP A 397 0.80 -14.20 -8.03
CA ASP A 397 1.49 -15.00 -7.02
C ASP A 397 3.00 -15.08 -7.32
N TRP A 398 3.81 -14.97 -6.27
CA TRP A 398 5.25 -14.98 -6.35
C TRP A 398 5.89 -15.47 -5.06
N GLN A 399 7.20 -15.65 -5.06
CA GLN A 399 7.95 -16.14 -3.91
C GLN A 399 9.19 -15.28 -3.68
N ALA A 400 9.38 -14.82 -2.45
CA ALA A 400 10.61 -14.14 -2.03
C ALA A 400 11.68 -15.13 -1.53
N GLU A 401 12.92 -14.65 -1.40
CA GLU A 401 14.05 -15.45 -0.87
C GLU A 401 14.00 -15.63 0.65
N SER A 402 13.12 -14.89 1.35
CA SER A 402 12.92 -14.97 2.79
C SER A 402 11.45 -14.82 3.11
N ALA A 403 11.00 -15.48 4.17
CA ALA A 403 9.63 -15.40 4.66
C ALA A 403 9.25 -14.03 5.26
N SER A 404 10.22 -13.17 5.58
CA SER A 404 9.98 -11.86 6.19
C SER A 404 10.00 -10.77 5.13
N VAL A 405 8.93 -10.69 4.34
CA VAL A 405 8.74 -9.63 3.35
C VAL A 405 8.15 -8.40 4.00
N GLN A 406 8.73 -7.23 3.74
CA GLN A 406 8.29 -5.95 4.26
C GLN A 406 8.17 -4.92 3.14
N TRP A 407 7.35 -3.90 3.34
CA TRP A 407 7.25 -2.76 2.45
C TRP A 407 8.48 -1.86 2.55
N LEU A 408 9.08 -1.53 1.43
CA LEU A 408 10.13 -0.53 1.33
C LEU A 408 9.55 0.87 1.11
N ASP A 409 8.57 0.93 0.24
CA ASP A 409 7.70 2.08 -0.04
C ASP A 409 6.28 1.58 -0.39
N ASP A 410 5.47 2.36 -1.10
CA ASP A 410 4.08 1.98 -1.41
C ASP A 410 3.97 0.93 -2.52
N ASP A 411 5.03 0.76 -3.32
CA ASP A 411 5.05 -0.03 -4.56
C ASP A 411 6.06 -1.18 -4.53
N MET A 412 6.94 -1.22 -3.53
CA MET A 412 8.08 -2.14 -3.49
C MET A 412 8.16 -2.88 -2.17
N PHE A 413 8.54 -4.14 -2.29
CA PHE A 413 8.91 -4.98 -1.16
C PHE A 413 10.41 -5.11 -0.99
N TYR A 414 10.83 -5.43 0.22
CA TYR A 414 12.18 -5.87 0.48
C TYR A 414 12.23 -7.08 1.40
N VAL A 415 13.33 -7.80 1.30
CA VAL A 415 13.77 -8.82 2.27
C VAL A 415 15.24 -8.58 2.61
N ILE A 416 15.64 -8.96 3.82
CA ILE A 416 17.04 -9.03 4.20
C ILE A 416 17.42 -10.50 4.28
N SER A 417 18.32 -10.94 3.38
CA SER A 417 18.78 -12.33 3.28
C SER A 417 20.30 -12.37 3.24
N ASN A 418 20.92 -13.07 4.18
CA ASN A 418 22.39 -13.19 4.31
C ASN A 418 23.14 -11.84 4.36
N GLY A 419 22.49 -10.80 4.89
CA GLY A 419 23.05 -9.44 4.94
C GLY A 419 22.86 -8.62 3.67
N ASP A 420 22.18 -9.16 2.67
CA ASP A 420 21.82 -8.44 1.46
C ASP A 420 20.40 -7.86 1.61
N LEU A 421 20.22 -6.58 1.28
CA LEU A 421 18.93 -5.96 1.11
C LEU A 421 18.46 -6.16 -0.33
N ILE A 422 17.47 -6.99 -0.50
CA ILE A 422 16.93 -7.39 -1.80
C ILE A 422 15.56 -6.76 -1.96
N VAL A 423 15.33 -6.09 -3.07
CA VAL A 423 14.05 -5.44 -3.37
C VAL A 423 13.35 -6.09 -4.55
N TYR A 424 12.04 -6.00 -4.55
CA TYR A 424 11.12 -6.47 -5.59
C TYR A 424 10.05 -5.42 -5.82
N ASP A 425 9.55 -5.32 -7.04
CA ASP A 425 8.30 -4.63 -7.28
C ASP A 425 7.15 -5.41 -6.60
N PHE A 426 5.97 -4.80 -6.47
CA PHE A 426 4.81 -5.40 -5.82
C PHE A 426 4.40 -6.78 -6.39
N ASP A 427 4.79 -7.09 -7.61
CA ASP A 427 4.50 -8.33 -8.34
C ASP A 427 5.65 -9.35 -8.29
N GLY A 428 6.66 -9.12 -7.47
CA GLY A 428 7.83 -9.97 -7.33
C GLY A 428 8.84 -9.86 -8.48
N LEU A 429 8.61 -8.99 -9.46
CA LEU A 429 9.54 -8.74 -10.56
C LEU A 429 10.65 -7.77 -10.16
N ASN A 430 11.57 -7.53 -11.09
CA ASN A 430 12.68 -6.59 -10.94
C ASN A 430 13.51 -6.76 -9.66
N ARG A 431 13.75 -8.02 -9.29
CA ARG A 431 14.59 -8.37 -8.14
C ARG A 431 15.98 -7.74 -8.25
N ARG A 432 16.43 -7.05 -7.19
CA ARG A 432 17.75 -6.37 -7.11
C ARG A 432 18.32 -6.42 -5.72
N VAL A 433 19.63 -6.61 -5.61
CA VAL A 433 20.37 -6.33 -4.37
C VAL A 433 20.74 -4.86 -4.37
N ILE A 434 20.22 -4.10 -3.40
CA ILE A 434 20.45 -2.65 -3.32
C ILE A 434 21.40 -2.23 -2.21
N ALA A 435 21.69 -3.09 -1.23
CA ALA A 435 22.70 -2.86 -0.20
C ALA A 435 23.23 -4.19 0.33
N ASN A 436 24.44 -4.17 0.90
CA ASN A 436 25.09 -5.33 1.51
C ASN A 436 25.48 -5.00 2.96
N GLY A 437 25.67 -6.02 3.79
CA GLY A 437 26.03 -5.85 5.20
C GLY A 437 24.90 -5.28 6.05
N VAL A 438 23.65 -5.46 5.62
CA VAL A 438 22.47 -4.96 6.29
C VAL A 438 22.10 -5.85 7.48
N SER A 439 21.84 -5.24 8.62
CA SER A 439 21.44 -5.94 9.85
C SER A 439 19.99 -6.41 9.74
N SER A 440 19.75 -7.69 9.96
CA SER A 440 18.39 -8.24 10.05
C SER A 440 17.68 -7.75 11.33
N GLY A 441 16.34 -7.69 11.30
CA GLY A 441 15.53 -7.27 12.44
C GLY A 441 15.31 -5.76 12.56
N PHE A 442 15.90 -4.97 11.68
CA PHE A 442 15.67 -3.53 11.58
C PHE A 442 15.05 -3.17 10.25
N PRO A 443 14.18 -2.14 10.18
CA PRO A 443 13.56 -1.73 8.94
C PRO A 443 14.55 -1.06 8.00
N ALA A 444 14.32 -1.25 6.69
CA ALA A 444 14.85 -0.40 5.66
C ALA A 444 13.73 0.50 5.12
N THR A 445 14.08 1.70 4.68
CA THR A 445 13.08 2.66 4.17
C THR A 445 13.68 3.63 3.15
N ILE A 446 12.82 4.15 2.27
CA ILE A 446 13.18 5.23 1.34
C ILE A 446 12.51 6.51 1.79
N THR A 447 13.28 7.58 1.94
CA THR A 447 12.82 8.91 2.33
C THR A 447 12.96 9.89 1.16
N GLU A 448 11.88 10.66 0.87
CA GLU A 448 11.85 11.69 -0.20
C GLU A 448 12.28 11.19 -1.59
N ASP A 449 12.13 9.89 -1.88
CA ASP A 449 12.63 9.25 -3.11
C ASP A 449 14.13 9.38 -3.38
N LYS A 450 14.88 9.93 -2.43
CA LYS A 450 16.29 10.25 -2.57
C LYS A 450 17.20 9.38 -1.76
N TRP A 451 16.76 8.97 -0.56
CA TRP A 451 17.58 8.34 0.44
C TRP A 451 17.07 6.95 0.78
N LEU A 452 17.94 5.96 0.72
CA LEU A 452 17.74 4.65 1.33
C LEU A 452 18.39 4.65 2.70
N TYR A 453 17.62 4.28 3.74
CA TYR A 453 18.12 4.07 5.10
C TYR A 453 18.04 2.61 5.50
N TYR A 454 19.07 2.12 6.17
CA TYR A 454 19.15 0.79 6.76
C TYR A 454 20.16 0.74 7.89
N PHE A 455 20.09 -0.30 8.72
CA PHE A 455 21.09 -0.55 9.74
C PHE A 455 22.18 -1.48 9.22
N SER A 456 23.44 -1.15 9.55
CA SER A 456 24.60 -1.99 9.30
C SER A 456 25.50 -1.98 10.54
N ASN A 457 25.67 -3.12 11.19
CA ASN A 457 26.52 -3.28 12.38
C ASN A 457 26.25 -2.24 13.49
N GLY A 458 24.99 -1.98 13.79
CA GLY A 458 24.59 -1.00 14.82
C GLY A 458 24.76 0.47 14.40
N VAL A 459 24.96 0.72 13.11
CA VAL A 459 25.03 2.07 12.54
C VAL A 459 23.88 2.29 11.59
N LEU A 460 23.11 3.35 11.78
CA LEU A 460 22.16 3.81 10.78
C LEU A 460 22.95 4.39 9.60
N THR A 461 22.76 3.79 8.45
CA THR A 461 23.44 4.11 7.20
C THR A 461 22.45 4.65 6.19
N ARG A 462 22.86 5.64 5.39
CA ARG A 462 22.08 6.12 4.27
C ARG A 462 22.85 6.04 2.95
N GLU A 463 22.11 5.81 1.87
CA GLU A 463 22.64 5.84 0.49
C GLU A 463 21.81 6.75 -0.40
N TRP A 464 22.49 7.44 -1.33
CA TRP A 464 21.82 8.22 -2.36
C TRP A 464 21.23 7.31 -3.44
N LEU A 465 19.96 7.50 -3.75
CA LEU A 465 19.25 6.74 -4.80
C LEU A 465 19.18 7.48 -6.14
N ILE A 466 19.38 8.79 -6.14
CA ILE A 466 19.34 9.64 -7.34
C ILE A 466 20.68 10.38 -7.50
N ALA A 467 21.05 10.68 -8.74
CA ALA A 467 22.25 11.48 -9.02
C ALA A 467 22.07 12.91 -8.47
N ARG A 468 23.12 13.43 -7.85
CA ARG A 468 23.21 14.82 -7.36
C ARG A 468 23.29 15.80 -8.52
#